data_a9a314e40db3a8e26c6cf66c609d98ff
#
_entry.id   a9a314e40db3a8e26c6cf66c609d98ff
#
_cell.length_a   1.000
_cell.length_b   1.000
_cell.length_c   1.000
_cell.angle_alpha   90.00
_cell.angle_beta   90.00
_cell.angle_gamma   90.00
#
_symmetry.space_group_name_H-M   'P 1'
#
loop_
_entity.id
_entity.type
_entity.pdbx_description
1 polymer ?
#
loop_
_entity_poly.entity_id
_entity_poly.type
_entity_poly.pdbx_seq_one_letter_code
_entity_poly.pdbx_strand_id
1 'polypeptide(L)'
;MAACGTAGAAGGGPGRAGVGAGPAPGRGSGRAGVGTVLVAALAALVSLQVARGAGSGPGEPPLQPYPPGQHGPRHGHRHVRDCQPVKYGNLTHEAWPGDKSTGGPVAVTRTFVSYIHPEGSDRKAIYGHFTFVRNPLSTFSVLEPGGAGGCRARRRATVEETAKLRKCLVAQNGGYFDMETGECLGNVVSDGRLVRDSGGLQNAQFGIRKDGTMVFGYLSEEDVLDQSNPFVQLVSGVVWLLRDGELYINQSRAAECGDTQSTGTFDKFINVISARTAVGHDRQGRLVLVHVDGQTESRGVSLWEMAEFLKQQGLINAINLDGGGSATLVLNGTLANYPSEHCSFDSMWRCPRSISTVVCVHEPGCDPPDCSGHGLCEAGRCRCHSPFWAGPACDTLDCGPANCSLRGVCSAAGCLCDAGWTGSNCTEACAPGSFGQACSQRCRCQHGSSCDPVHGACSCPAGFYGASCEHECPPGWFGPSCRSRCACDHSCPCDPESGSCNISQHGALQQLLHTAGQCLASQERSKDKFFLSESSWLSLSSALALLLVLSALGNVGLLLQGRWRQHRDYRDYGNYRYLPLRDINGDSPHSPTSAAWHHKHLQEPEDTQEPEDT
;
A
#
# COMPACT_ATOMS: atom_id res chain seq x y z
N MET A 1 27.80 32.07 30.65
CA MET A 1 29.02 31.62 31.31
C MET A 1 29.56 30.51 30.43
N ALA A 2 30.50 30.87 29.71
CA ALA A 2 31.92 30.50 29.65
C ALA A 2 32.04 29.10 28.98
N ALA A 3 32.59 28.96 27.93
CA ALA A 3 33.77 29.37 27.19
C ALA A 3 34.61 28.14 26.81
N CYS A 4 34.97 28.10 25.55
CA CYS A 4 36.32 27.88 25.00
C CYS A 4 36.85 26.44 25.08
N GLY A 5 37.54 25.97 24.09
CA GLY A 5 38.37 26.47 23.00
C GLY A 5 38.83 25.31 22.15
N THR A 6 38.99 25.58 20.92
CA THR A 6 40.21 25.82 20.14
C THR A 6 41.13 24.61 19.90
N ALA A 7 41.33 24.33 18.71
CA ALA A 7 42.37 24.55 17.70
C ALA A 7 43.11 23.25 17.40
N GLY A 8 43.57 22.93 16.27
CA GLY A 8 44.22 23.47 15.12
C GLY A 8 44.55 22.35 14.17
N ALA A 9 44.52 22.52 12.95
CA ALA A 9 45.48 23.10 12.03
C ALA A 9 46.48 22.11 11.39
N ALA A 10 46.51 22.24 10.09
CA ALA A 10 47.59 22.08 9.10
C ALA A 10 47.84 20.64 8.59
N GLY A 11 48.00 20.37 7.34
CA GLY A 11 48.38 21.10 6.15
C GLY A 11 48.91 20.12 5.13
N GLY A 12 48.94 20.49 3.85
CA GLY A 12 49.83 19.88 2.89
C GLY A 12 49.20 19.34 1.60
N GLY A 13 49.11 20.16 0.57
CA GLY A 13 49.12 19.69 -0.83
C GLY A 13 50.59 19.60 -1.32
N PRO A 14 50.91 19.64 -2.60
CA PRO A 14 50.26 19.13 -3.80
C PRO A 14 51.23 18.23 -4.64
N GLY A 15 50.72 17.54 -5.65
CA GLY A 15 51.58 16.74 -6.53
C GLY A 15 51.01 16.55 -7.94
N ARG A 16 51.57 17.29 -8.81
CA ARG A 16 51.61 17.37 -10.25
C ARG A 16 51.79 16.04 -11.03
N ALA A 17 51.09 15.99 -12.15
CA ALA A 17 51.53 15.70 -13.53
C ALA A 17 52.17 14.35 -13.86
N GLY A 18 51.59 13.71 -14.88
CA GLY A 18 52.21 12.64 -15.65
C GLY A 18 51.53 12.51 -17.01
N VAL A 19 52.10 13.18 -18.00
CA VAL A 19 51.83 13.08 -19.44
C VAL A 19 52.44 11.78 -19.95
N GLY A 20 51.73 11.00 -20.74
CA GLY A 20 52.25 9.82 -21.42
C GLY A 20 51.58 9.62 -22.77
N ALA A 21 52.33 9.93 -23.80
CA ALA A 21 51.98 9.84 -25.21
C ALA A 21 51.78 8.39 -25.69
N GLY A 22 51.02 8.26 -26.81
CA GLY A 22 50.73 7.05 -27.54
C GLY A 22 51.88 6.33 -28.20
N PRO A 23 51.60 5.28 -28.95
CA PRO A 23 51.78 5.39 -30.41
C PRO A 23 50.69 4.67 -31.23
N ALA A 24 50.44 5.20 -32.41
CA ALA A 24 49.88 4.51 -33.58
C ALA A 24 51.06 4.03 -34.44
N PRO A 25 50.89 3.34 -35.61
CA PRO A 25 49.79 2.53 -36.12
C PRO A 25 50.27 1.16 -36.67
N GLY A 26 49.38 0.19 -36.77
CA GLY A 26 49.59 -1.05 -37.52
C GLY A 26 48.68 -1.12 -38.75
N ARG A 27 49.29 -1.04 -39.94
CA ARG A 27 48.66 -1.35 -41.23
C ARG A 27 48.35 -2.86 -41.30
N GLY A 28 47.07 -3.22 -41.49
CA GLY A 28 46.63 -4.54 -41.90
C GLY A 28 45.72 -4.42 -43.13
N SER A 29 46.27 -4.78 -44.28
CA SER A 29 45.55 -4.90 -45.54
C SER A 29 44.60 -6.11 -45.50
N GLY A 30 43.31 -5.87 -45.65
CA GLY A 30 42.30 -6.92 -45.80
C GLY A 30 41.32 -6.53 -46.90
N ARG A 31 41.30 -7.34 -47.95
CA ARG A 31 40.46 -7.24 -49.15
C ARG A 31 38.97 -7.04 -48.75
N ALA A 32 38.42 -5.90 -49.10
CA ALA A 32 36.98 -5.67 -49.12
C ALA A 32 36.41 -6.36 -50.35
N GLY A 33 35.52 -7.34 -50.10
CA GLY A 33 34.90 -8.11 -51.17
C GLY A 33 33.86 -7.30 -51.93
N VAL A 34 33.83 -7.54 -53.24
CA VAL A 34 32.93 -6.94 -54.24
C VAL A 34 31.43 -7.00 -53.92
N GLY A 35 31.05 -7.79 -52.93
CA GLY A 35 29.64 -7.95 -52.48
C GLY A 35 29.05 -6.76 -51.73
N THR A 36 29.86 -5.97 -51.01
CA THR A 36 29.36 -4.87 -50.15
C THR A 36 29.00 -3.63 -50.98
N VAL A 37 29.64 -3.43 -52.13
CA VAL A 37 29.35 -2.30 -53.03
C VAL A 37 28.06 -2.51 -53.80
N LEU A 38 27.70 -3.77 -54.13
CA LEU A 38 26.42 -4.09 -54.83
C LEU A 38 25.20 -3.91 -53.93
N VAL A 39 25.30 -4.24 -52.64
CA VAL A 39 24.22 -4.06 -51.69
C VAL A 39 23.96 -2.59 -51.37
N ALA A 40 25.03 -1.80 -51.25
CA ALA A 40 24.92 -0.34 -51.07
C ALA A 40 24.32 0.37 -52.29
N ALA A 41 24.67 -0.07 -53.50
CA ALA A 41 24.11 0.46 -54.75
C ALA A 41 22.63 0.07 -54.93
N LEU A 42 22.23 -1.15 -54.55
CA LEU A 42 20.83 -1.58 -54.57
C LEU A 42 19.99 -0.86 -53.52
N ALA A 43 20.52 -0.63 -52.31
CA ALA A 43 19.82 0.14 -51.26
C ALA A 43 19.65 1.62 -51.68
N ALA A 44 20.62 2.23 -52.34
CA ALA A 44 20.51 3.59 -52.89
C ALA A 44 19.50 3.68 -54.04
N LEU A 45 19.42 2.65 -54.90
CA LEU A 45 18.43 2.61 -56.00
C LEU A 45 16.99 2.35 -55.48
N VAL A 46 16.82 1.52 -54.45
CA VAL A 46 15.52 1.32 -53.82
C VAL A 46 15.08 2.58 -53.06
N SER A 47 15.99 3.29 -52.42
CA SER A 47 15.67 4.57 -51.74
C SER A 47 15.30 5.68 -52.75
N LEU A 48 15.91 5.70 -53.91
CA LEU A 48 15.52 6.62 -55.00
C LEU A 48 14.22 6.24 -55.70
N GLN A 49 13.85 4.95 -55.73
CA GLN A 49 12.58 4.53 -56.32
C GLN A 49 11.40 4.72 -55.36
N VAL A 50 11.61 4.61 -54.04
CA VAL A 50 10.57 4.96 -53.02
C VAL A 50 10.35 6.47 -52.99
N ALA A 51 11.36 7.30 -53.25
CA ALA A 51 11.21 8.74 -53.38
C ALA A 51 10.51 9.21 -54.68
N ARG A 52 10.35 8.32 -55.67
CA ARG A 52 9.66 8.63 -56.95
C ARG A 52 8.28 8.04 -57.10
N GLY A 53 7.78 7.29 -56.11
CA GLY A 53 6.50 6.60 -56.14
C GLY A 53 5.32 7.25 -55.40
N ALA A 54 5.51 8.43 -54.80
CA ALA A 54 4.39 9.23 -54.31
C ALA A 54 3.93 10.17 -55.43
N GLY A 55 3.26 9.62 -56.42
CA GLY A 55 2.51 10.37 -57.40
C GLY A 55 1.35 11.08 -56.71
N SER A 56 1.54 12.37 -56.45
CA SER A 56 0.45 13.28 -56.12
C SER A 56 -0.53 13.31 -57.29
N GLY A 57 -1.78 12.91 -57.01
CA GLY A 57 -2.89 13.16 -57.91
C GLY A 57 -2.97 14.68 -58.21
N PRO A 58 -3.49 15.09 -59.36
CA PRO A 58 -3.59 16.50 -59.68
C PRO A 58 -4.67 17.13 -58.79
N GLY A 59 -4.24 17.86 -57.75
CA GLY A 59 -5.18 18.66 -56.98
C GLY A 59 -4.84 19.04 -55.55
N GLU A 60 -3.91 18.34 -54.83
CA GLU A 60 -3.57 18.76 -53.48
C GLU A 60 -2.09 19.23 -53.41
N PRO A 61 -1.84 20.51 -53.10
CA PRO A 61 -0.50 20.98 -52.80
C PRO A 61 -0.03 20.27 -51.49
N PRO A 62 1.24 19.87 -51.43
CA PRO A 62 1.80 19.32 -50.19
C PRO A 62 1.59 20.34 -49.07
N LEU A 63 1.03 19.92 -47.96
CA LEU A 63 0.93 20.72 -46.72
C LEU A 63 2.34 21.02 -46.22
N GLN A 64 2.98 22.03 -46.79
CA GLN A 64 4.21 22.60 -46.24
C GLN A 64 3.79 23.64 -45.20
N PRO A 65 4.39 23.64 -43.99
CA PRO A 65 4.21 24.73 -43.05
C PRO A 65 4.62 26.01 -43.76
N TYR A 66 3.71 26.98 -43.82
CA TYR A 66 3.99 28.29 -44.43
C TYR A 66 5.21 28.91 -43.76
N PRO A 67 6.28 29.27 -44.51
CA PRO A 67 7.39 30.00 -43.92
C PRO A 67 6.86 31.33 -43.39
N PRO A 68 7.30 31.82 -42.23
CA PRO A 68 6.98 33.13 -41.73
C PRO A 68 7.51 34.19 -42.70
N GLY A 69 6.68 34.72 -43.56
CA GLY A 69 7.03 35.74 -44.57
C GLY A 69 6.01 36.86 -44.57
N GLN A 70 6.47 38.06 -45.02
CA GLN A 70 5.66 39.29 -45.04
C GLN A 70 4.38 39.23 -45.92
N HIS A 71 4.17 38.15 -46.66
CA HIS A 71 3.10 38.00 -47.66
C HIS A 71 2.31 36.69 -47.52
N GLY A 72 2.43 35.98 -46.40
CA GLY A 72 1.59 34.81 -46.12
C GLY A 72 0.12 35.23 -45.84
N PRO A 73 -0.86 34.33 -46.02
CA PRO A 73 -2.22 34.64 -45.72
C PRO A 73 -2.33 35.13 -44.26
N ARG A 74 -2.97 36.27 -44.08
CA ARG A 74 -3.23 36.88 -42.76
C ARG A 74 -4.31 36.13 -41.98
N HIS A 75 -4.23 34.81 -41.96
CA HIS A 75 -4.98 34.07 -40.95
C HIS A 75 -4.11 34.09 -39.71
N GLY A 76 -4.55 34.59 -38.63
CA GLY A 76 -3.86 34.37 -37.38
C GLY A 76 -3.69 32.83 -37.24
N HIS A 77 -2.43 32.36 -37.05
CA HIS A 77 -2.14 30.95 -36.79
C HIS A 77 -3.01 30.31 -35.70
N ARG A 78 -3.77 31.12 -35.04
CA ARG A 78 -4.76 30.84 -34.02
C ARG A 78 -5.90 29.95 -34.50
N HIS A 79 -6.46 30.26 -35.71
CA HIS A 79 -7.58 29.48 -36.25
C HIS A 79 -7.23 28.08 -36.74
N VAL A 80 -5.95 27.78 -36.93
CA VAL A 80 -5.47 26.46 -37.34
C VAL A 80 -4.94 25.65 -36.15
N ARG A 81 -4.70 26.32 -35.01
CA ARG A 81 -4.14 25.67 -33.80
C ARG A 81 -5.10 25.67 -32.61
N ASP A 82 -6.25 26.31 -32.74
CA ASP A 82 -7.24 26.33 -31.67
C ASP A 82 -7.67 24.91 -31.34
N CYS A 83 -7.49 24.54 -30.09
CA CYS A 83 -7.87 23.25 -29.53
C CYS A 83 -7.11 22.02 -30.11
N GLN A 84 -5.94 22.22 -30.72
CA GLN A 84 -5.12 21.07 -31.13
C GLN A 84 -4.40 20.47 -29.92
N PRO A 85 -4.56 19.15 -29.67
CA PRO A 85 -3.86 18.49 -28.59
C PRO A 85 -2.36 18.39 -28.86
N VAL A 86 -1.54 18.67 -27.85
CA VAL A 86 -0.08 18.54 -27.89
C VAL A 86 0.32 17.26 -27.16
N LYS A 87 0.75 16.25 -27.93
CA LYS A 87 1.08 14.94 -27.37
C LYS A 87 2.49 14.87 -26.81
N TYR A 88 3.45 15.52 -27.46
CA TYR A 88 4.87 15.42 -27.17
C TYR A 88 5.53 16.79 -27.12
N GLY A 89 6.64 16.86 -26.37
CA GLY A 89 7.52 18.01 -26.31
C GLY A 89 7.27 18.93 -25.13
N ASN A 90 8.28 19.73 -24.82
CA ASN A 90 8.25 20.66 -23.69
C ASN A 90 7.32 21.84 -23.99
N LEU A 91 6.33 22.02 -23.13
CA LEU A 91 5.48 23.17 -23.12
C LEU A 91 5.87 24.14 -22.00
N THR A 92 5.38 25.39 -22.12
CA THR A 92 5.67 26.41 -21.12
C THR A 92 4.98 26.09 -19.80
N HIS A 93 5.75 25.75 -18.80
CA HIS A 93 5.30 25.60 -17.42
C HIS A 93 6.39 26.02 -16.44
N GLU A 94 5.98 26.38 -15.23
CA GLU A 94 6.89 26.72 -14.14
C GLU A 94 6.81 25.64 -13.06
N ALA A 95 7.96 25.21 -12.59
CA ALA A 95 8.11 24.26 -11.51
C ALA A 95 8.66 24.95 -10.26
N TRP A 96 7.97 24.80 -9.13
CA TRP A 96 8.35 25.44 -7.88
C TRP A 96 8.35 24.43 -6.73
N PRO A 97 9.39 24.42 -5.87
CA PRO A 97 9.40 23.52 -4.72
C PRO A 97 8.28 23.89 -3.75
N GLY A 98 7.44 22.91 -3.42
CA GLY A 98 6.39 23.07 -2.40
C GLY A 98 6.98 23.21 -1.00
N ASP A 99 6.30 23.98 -0.15
CA ASP A 99 6.62 24.06 1.28
C ASP A 99 6.53 22.65 1.91
N LYS A 100 7.56 22.26 2.64
CA LYS A 100 7.66 20.96 3.35
C LYS A 100 7.59 21.12 4.87
N SER A 101 7.19 22.30 5.36
CA SER A 101 7.11 22.57 6.79
C SER A 101 6.03 21.73 7.47
N THR A 102 6.37 21.09 8.60
CA THR A 102 5.48 20.23 9.37
C THR A 102 4.95 20.87 10.65
N GLY A 103 5.38 22.11 10.96
CA GLY A 103 4.99 22.80 12.19
C GLY A 103 3.86 23.81 11.98
N GLY A 104 2.92 23.87 12.91
CA GLY A 104 1.80 24.82 12.91
C GLY A 104 0.57 24.33 12.14
N PRO A 105 -0.47 25.16 11.95
CA PRO A 105 -1.71 24.77 11.32
C PRO A 105 -1.49 24.43 9.84
N VAL A 106 -2.20 23.41 9.35
CA VAL A 106 -2.18 22.95 7.96
C VAL A 106 -2.58 24.06 7.02
N ALA A 107 -3.62 24.79 7.37
CA ALA A 107 -4.12 25.91 6.58
C ALA A 107 -4.43 27.12 7.47
N VAL A 108 -4.25 28.31 6.89
CA VAL A 108 -4.67 29.57 7.51
C VAL A 108 -5.53 30.32 6.50
N THR A 109 -6.80 30.44 6.77
CA THR A 109 -7.74 31.23 5.94
C THR A 109 -7.90 32.62 6.53
N ARG A 110 -7.79 33.64 5.66
CA ARG A 110 -7.99 35.06 6.00
C ARG A 110 -9.06 35.63 5.12
N THR A 111 -10.11 36.18 5.70
CA THR A 111 -11.09 36.98 5.00
C THR A 111 -10.50 38.35 4.72
N PHE A 112 -10.74 38.88 3.53
CA PHE A 112 -10.32 40.23 3.18
C PHE A 112 -11.51 41.07 2.65
N VAL A 113 -11.41 42.35 2.92
CA VAL A 113 -12.12 43.40 2.24
C VAL A 113 -11.06 44.33 1.67
N SER A 114 -10.97 44.42 0.37
CA SER A 114 -9.97 45.23 -0.31
C SER A 114 -10.61 46.16 -1.31
N TYR A 115 -9.86 47.17 -1.73
CA TYR A 115 -10.30 48.11 -2.74
C TYR A 115 -9.31 48.05 -3.90
N ILE A 116 -9.85 47.83 -5.07
CA ILE A 116 -9.12 47.91 -6.32
C ILE A 116 -9.51 49.20 -7.08
N HIS A 117 -8.61 49.67 -7.93
CA HIS A 117 -8.79 50.84 -8.75
C HIS A 117 -8.72 50.39 -10.22
N PRO A 118 -9.86 49.97 -10.81
CA PRO A 118 -9.88 49.65 -12.24
C PRO A 118 -9.50 50.90 -13.05
N GLU A 119 -8.75 50.71 -14.15
CA GLU A 119 -8.41 51.84 -15.04
C GLU A 119 -9.67 52.56 -15.51
N GLY A 120 -9.74 53.91 -15.25
CA GLY A 120 -10.83 54.75 -15.68
C GLY A 120 -12.14 54.64 -14.89
N SER A 121 -12.16 54.01 -13.75
CA SER A 121 -13.35 53.85 -12.91
C SER A 121 -13.13 54.19 -11.44
N ASP A 122 -14.24 54.36 -10.71
CA ASP A 122 -14.23 54.60 -9.28
C ASP A 122 -13.68 53.40 -8.50
N ARG A 123 -13.22 53.67 -7.30
CA ARG A 123 -12.75 52.68 -6.34
C ARG A 123 -13.80 51.59 -6.10
N LYS A 124 -13.44 50.35 -6.35
CA LYS A 124 -14.30 49.17 -6.26
C LYS A 124 -13.95 48.30 -5.07
N ALA A 125 -14.92 48.04 -4.21
CA ALA A 125 -14.74 47.11 -3.09
C ALA A 125 -14.83 45.65 -3.57
N ILE A 126 -13.91 44.81 -3.10
CA ILE A 126 -13.92 43.38 -3.33
C ILE A 126 -13.82 42.64 -2.00
N TYR A 127 -14.46 41.49 -1.92
CA TYR A 127 -14.54 40.64 -0.74
C TYR A 127 -14.09 39.25 -1.10
N GLY A 128 -13.46 38.55 -0.16
CA GLY A 128 -13.03 37.20 -0.43
C GLY A 128 -12.16 36.60 0.65
N HIS A 129 -11.48 35.53 0.28
CA HIS A 129 -10.67 34.73 1.19
C HIS A 129 -9.35 34.34 0.54
N PHE A 130 -8.27 34.40 1.33
CA PHE A 130 -6.99 33.78 1.03
C PHE A 130 -6.78 32.61 2.00
N THR A 131 -6.50 31.44 1.48
CA THR A 131 -6.11 30.27 2.27
C THR A 131 -4.68 29.91 1.94
N PHE A 132 -3.79 30.04 2.91
CA PHE A 132 -2.39 29.63 2.82
C PHE A 132 -2.26 28.21 3.32
N VAL A 133 -1.78 27.29 2.48
CA VAL A 133 -1.67 25.87 2.75
C VAL A 133 -0.19 25.48 2.91
N ARG A 134 0.12 24.80 3.97
CA ARG A 134 1.46 24.26 4.24
C ARG A 134 1.55 22.80 3.81
N ASN A 135 2.76 22.39 3.41
CA ASN A 135 3.06 21.02 3.00
C ASN A 135 2.03 20.46 2.00
N PRO A 136 1.82 21.14 0.86
CA PRO A 136 0.72 20.81 -0.05
C PRO A 136 0.77 19.36 -0.58
N LEU A 137 1.94 18.73 -0.61
CA LEU A 137 2.07 17.33 -1.00
C LEU A 137 1.22 16.38 -0.12
N SER A 138 1.15 16.65 1.18
CA SER A 138 0.46 15.77 2.13
C SER A 138 -0.86 16.32 2.66
N THR A 139 -1.20 17.56 2.34
CA THR A 139 -2.35 18.27 2.92
C THR A 139 -3.35 18.78 1.89
N PHE A 140 -3.06 18.57 0.61
CA PHE A 140 -3.91 19.03 -0.49
C PHE A 140 -4.30 17.87 -1.39
N SER A 141 -5.56 17.81 -1.79
CA SER A 141 -6.09 16.83 -2.75
C SER A 141 -7.06 17.49 -3.74
N VAL A 142 -7.01 17.00 -4.98
CA VAL A 142 -8.06 17.23 -5.98
C VAL A 142 -9.06 16.09 -5.87
N LEU A 143 -10.31 16.41 -5.55
CA LEU A 143 -11.36 15.42 -5.33
C LEU A 143 -12.33 15.34 -6.51
N GLU A 144 -12.77 14.13 -6.82
CA GLU A 144 -13.87 13.91 -7.77
C GLU A 144 -15.23 14.19 -7.13
N PRO A 145 -16.22 14.65 -7.89
CA PRO A 145 -17.54 15.00 -7.36
C PRO A 145 -18.24 13.78 -6.74
N GLY A 146 -18.62 13.92 -5.48
CA GLY A 146 -19.28 12.84 -4.75
C GLY A 146 -18.43 11.58 -4.54
N GLY A 147 -17.09 11.71 -4.64
CA GLY A 147 -16.13 10.65 -4.38
C GLY A 147 -15.54 10.00 -5.64
N ALA A 148 -14.68 8.99 -5.41
CA ALA A 148 -13.94 8.30 -6.46
C ALA A 148 -14.85 7.76 -7.57
N GLY A 149 -14.46 8.01 -8.85
CA GLY A 149 -15.24 7.64 -10.03
C GLY A 149 -16.32 8.66 -10.41
N GLY A 150 -16.45 9.78 -9.68
CA GLY A 150 -17.45 10.82 -9.95
C GLY A 150 -17.31 11.45 -11.32
N CYS A 151 -16.09 11.80 -11.76
CA CYS A 151 -15.84 12.34 -13.08
C CYS A 151 -16.22 11.34 -14.19
N ARG A 152 -15.85 10.07 -14.02
CA ARG A 152 -16.20 9.01 -14.98
C ARG A 152 -17.71 8.80 -15.06
N ALA A 153 -18.41 8.93 -13.96
CA ALA A 153 -19.86 8.82 -13.88
C ALA A 153 -20.59 10.13 -14.31
N ARG A 154 -19.83 11.18 -14.69
CA ARG A 154 -20.37 12.50 -15.02
C ARG A 154 -21.26 13.08 -13.90
N ARG A 155 -20.88 12.77 -12.65
CA ARG A 155 -21.60 13.23 -11.46
C ARG A 155 -21.28 14.69 -11.21
N ARG A 156 -22.25 15.41 -10.66
CA ARG A 156 -22.06 16.73 -10.05
C ARG A 156 -22.49 16.66 -8.59
N ALA A 157 -21.74 17.31 -7.73
CA ALA A 157 -22.03 17.40 -6.31
C ALA A 157 -21.67 18.80 -5.81
N THR A 158 -22.22 19.22 -4.69
CA THR A 158 -21.78 20.46 -4.06
C THR A 158 -20.38 20.31 -3.47
N VAL A 159 -19.68 21.43 -3.27
CA VAL A 159 -18.38 21.43 -2.58
C VAL A 159 -18.51 20.81 -1.19
N GLU A 160 -19.61 21.14 -0.47
CA GLU A 160 -19.88 20.61 0.87
C GLU A 160 -20.04 19.09 0.91
N GLU A 161 -20.81 18.53 -0.05
CA GLU A 161 -20.98 17.07 -0.16
C GLU A 161 -19.67 16.35 -0.44
N THR A 162 -18.88 16.88 -1.37
CA THR A 162 -17.59 16.30 -1.74
C THR A 162 -16.56 16.46 -0.61
N ALA A 163 -16.53 17.62 0.05
CA ALA A 163 -15.61 17.91 1.17
C ALA A 163 -15.80 16.99 2.38
N LYS A 164 -17.04 16.58 2.67
CA LYS A 164 -17.34 15.64 3.78
C LYS A 164 -16.64 14.31 3.63
N LEU A 165 -16.45 13.83 2.41
CA LEU A 165 -15.82 12.53 2.14
C LEU A 165 -14.35 12.46 2.57
N ARG A 166 -13.63 13.59 2.49
CA ARG A 166 -12.21 13.71 2.87
C ARG A 166 -12.01 14.47 4.18
N LYS A 167 -13.09 14.90 4.83
CA LYS A 167 -13.04 15.77 6.03
C LYS A 167 -12.19 17.01 5.79
N CYS A 168 -12.43 17.71 4.68
CA CYS A 168 -11.67 18.89 4.33
C CYS A 168 -11.79 19.98 5.40
N LEU A 169 -10.65 20.53 5.81
CA LEU A 169 -10.58 21.74 6.65
C LEU A 169 -10.99 22.95 5.83
N VAL A 170 -10.54 23.01 4.58
CA VAL A 170 -10.90 24.00 3.59
C VAL A 170 -11.21 23.28 2.29
N ALA A 171 -12.31 23.63 1.65
CA ALA A 171 -12.63 23.13 0.31
C ALA A 171 -13.11 24.26 -0.57
N GLN A 172 -12.67 24.25 -1.82
CA GLN A 172 -13.06 25.21 -2.84
C GLN A 172 -13.37 24.46 -4.14
N ASN A 173 -14.23 25.03 -4.98
CA ASN A 173 -14.44 24.48 -6.32
C ASN A 173 -13.11 24.36 -7.07
N GLY A 174 -13.00 23.32 -7.88
CA GLY A 174 -11.82 23.02 -8.69
C GLY A 174 -11.92 23.50 -10.13
N GLY A 175 -11.67 22.59 -11.06
CA GLY A 175 -11.62 22.86 -12.49
C GLY A 175 -13.00 22.93 -13.14
N TYR A 176 -12.97 23.22 -14.42
CA TYR A 176 -14.15 23.39 -15.27
C TYR A 176 -14.83 22.05 -15.58
N PHE A 177 -16.08 22.13 -15.97
CA PHE A 177 -16.89 20.98 -16.37
C PHE A 177 -17.93 21.39 -17.43
N ASP A 178 -18.38 20.41 -18.16
CA ASP A 178 -19.48 20.58 -19.08
C ASP A 178 -20.81 20.73 -18.31
N MET A 179 -21.47 21.85 -18.48
CA MET A 179 -22.70 22.18 -17.75
C MET A 179 -23.89 21.29 -18.14
N GLU A 180 -23.90 20.74 -19.37
CA GLU A 180 -24.99 19.89 -19.85
C GLU A 180 -24.77 18.44 -19.45
N THR A 181 -23.57 17.91 -19.69
CA THR A 181 -23.25 16.49 -19.48
C THR A 181 -22.73 16.18 -18.07
N GLY A 182 -22.20 17.17 -17.37
CA GLY A 182 -21.53 17.01 -16.08
C GLY A 182 -20.10 16.45 -16.19
N GLU A 183 -19.54 16.37 -17.40
CA GLU A 183 -18.21 15.85 -17.65
C GLU A 183 -17.12 16.75 -17.07
N CYS A 184 -16.17 16.20 -16.32
CA CYS A 184 -14.98 16.92 -15.87
C CYS A 184 -14.12 17.27 -17.09
N LEU A 185 -13.70 18.54 -17.22
CA LEU A 185 -12.87 19.01 -18.33
C LEU A 185 -11.38 19.11 -17.96
N GLY A 186 -10.53 19.01 -18.96
CA GLY A 186 -9.10 19.10 -18.80
C GLY A 186 -8.47 17.85 -18.17
N ASN A 187 -7.25 17.99 -17.64
CA ASN A 187 -6.55 16.94 -16.93
C ASN A 187 -6.93 16.94 -15.45
N VAL A 188 -7.20 15.77 -14.91
CA VAL A 188 -7.51 15.59 -13.49
C VAL A 188 -6.74 14.38 -12.96
N VAL A 189 -5.88 14.61 -11.98
CA VAL A 189 -5.25 13.56 -11.15
C VAL A 189 -5.70 13.75 -9.71
N SER A 190 -6.25 12.71 -9.11
CA SER A 190 -6.74 12.69 -7.74
C SER A 190 -5.98 11.63 -6.95
N ASP A 191 -5.22 12.05 -5.95
CA ASP A 191 -4.42 11.18 -5.08
C ASP A 191 -3.60 10.14 -5.88
N GLY A 192 -2.82 10.60 -6.87
CA GLY A 192 -1.96 9.78 -7.74
C GLY A 192 -2.69 8.98 -8.83
N ARG A 193 -4.01 9.09 -8.91
CA ARG A 193 -4.79 8.39 -9.92
C ARG A 193 -5.24 9.35 -11.02
N LEU A 194 -4.83 9.07 -12.26
CA LEU A 194 -5.32 9.80 -13.44
C LEU A 194 -6.82 9.51 -13.63
N VAL A 195 -7.64 10.53 -13.40
CA VAL A 195 -9.11 10.46 -13.48
C VAL A 195 -9.62 10.86 -14.86
N ARG A 196 -9.02 11.92 -15.39
CA ARG A 196 -9.34 12.46 -16.71
C ARG A 196 -8.05 12.89 -17.42
N ASP A 197 -7.90 12.48 -18.64
CA ASP A 197 -6.86 12.90 -19.57
C ASP A 197 -7.50 13.74 -20.67
N SER A 198 -6.98 14.95 -20.89
CA SER A 198 -7.40 15.82 -21.98
C SER A 198 -6.75 15.48 -23.32
N GLY A 199 -5.81 14.51 -23.33
CA GLY A 199 -5.01 14.15 -24.51
C GLY A 199 -4.07 15.25 -24.98
N GLY A 200 -3.64 16.15 -24.08
CA GLY A 200 -2.75 17.27 -24.40
C GLY A 200 -3.47 18.55 -24.83
N LEU A 201 -4.77 18.68 -24.59
CA LEU A 201 -5.51 19.92 -24.82
C LEU A 201 -4.95 21.02 -23.91
N GLN A 202 -4.70 22.21 -24.49
CA GLN A 202 -3.99 23.29 -23.80
C GLN A 202 -4.93 24.16 -22.99
N ASN A 203 -4.80 24.04 -21.66
CA ASN A 203 -5.36 24.92 -20.65
C ASN A 203 -4.35 25.12 -19.53
N ALA A 204 -4.46 26.24 -18.80
CA ALA A 204 -3.64 26.46 -17.63
C ALA A 204 -3.90 25.38 -16.58
N GLN A 205 -2.85 24.74 -16.09
CA GLN A 205 -2.93 23.62 -15.16
C GLN A 205 -2.14 23.92 -13.89
N PHE A 206 -2.60 23.37 -12.80
CA PHE A 206 -1.89 23.29 -11.54
C PHE A 206 -1.78 21.83 -11.11
N GLY A 207 -0.60 21.40 -10.74
CA GLY A 207 -0.38 20.06 -10.21
C GLY A 207 0.73 19.99 -9.17
N ILE A 208 0.75 18.88 -8.44
CA ILE A 208 1.79 18.52 -7.48
C ILE A 208 2.35 17.17 -7.90
N ARG A 209 3.67 17.11 -8.11
CA ARG A 209 4.38 15.88 -8.43
C ARG A 209 4.73 15.09 -7.15
N LYS A 210 5.07 13.82 -7.30
CA LYS A 210 5.40 12.90 -6.19
C LYS A 210 6.55 13.40 -5.31
N ASP A 211 7.51 14.16 -5.86
CA ASP A 211 8.61 14.76 -5.09
C ASP A 211 8.21 16.04 -4.31
N GLY A 212 6.98 16.50 -4.47
CA GLY A 212 6.42 17.70 -3.86
C GLY A 212 6.61 18.97 -4.69
N THR A 213 7.12 18.88 -5.93
CA THR A 213 7.21 19.99 -6.84
C THR A 213 5.83 20.41 -7.32
N MET A 214 5.48 21.68 -7.17
CA MET A 214 4.29 22.30 -7.74
C MET A 214 4.58 22.73 -9.17
N VAL A 215 3.65 22.47 -10.07
CA VAL A 215 3.75 22.80 -11.50
C VAL A 215 2.58 23.68 -11.90
N PHE A 216 2.87 24.78 -12.59
CA PHE A 216 1.87 25.72 -13.12
C PHE A 216 2.13 25.94 -14.60
N GLY A 217 1.10 25.84 -15.43
CA GLY A 217 1.21 26.17 -16.86
C GLY A 217 0.64 25.10 -17.79
N TYR A 218 1.29 24.91 -18.91
CA TYR A 218 0.84 24.03 -20.00
C TYR A 218 1.61 22.75 -20.02
N LEU A 219 0.92 21.63 -20.19
CA LEU A 219 1.48 20.29 -20.17
C LEU A 219 1.11 19.54 -21.46
N SER A 220 2.05 18.81 -22.04
CA SER A 220 1.76 17.83 -23.08
C SER A 220 1.10 16.57 -22.49
N GLU A 221 0.53 15.73 -23.35
CA GLU A 221 0.04 14.41 -22.92
C GLU A 221 1.18 13.58 -22.28
N GLU A 222 2.39 13.67 -22.87
CA GLU A 222 3.60 13.01 -22.34
C GLU A 222 3.96 13.49 -20.93
N ASP A 223 3.90 14.81 -20.65
CA ASP A 223 4.17 15.38 -19.32
C ASP A 223 3.21 14.87 -18.26
N VAL A 224 1.93 14.71 -18.64
CA VAL A 224 0.86 14.21 -17.73
C VAL A 224 1.03 12.73 -17.44
N LEU A 225 1.49 11.95 -18.42
CA LEU A 225 1.67 10.51 -18.32
C LEU A 225 3.06 10.07 -17.81
N ASP A 226 3.96 11.03 -17.56
CA ASP A 226 5.31 10.76 -17.06
C ASP A 226 5.30 10.01 -15.72
N GLN A 227 5.85 8.78 -15.73
CA GLN A 227 5.94 7.93 -14.54
C GLN A 227 7.25 8.08 -13.78
N SER A 228 8.21 8.86 -14.28
CA SER A 228 9.49 9.10 -13.60
C SER A 228 9.28 9.94 -12.32
N ASN A 229 8.42 10.95 -12.42
CA ASN A 229 7.96 11.79 -11.31
C ASN A 229 6.48 12.15 -11.52
N PRO A 230 5.56 11.19 -11.29
CA PRO A 230 4.15 11.34 -11.64
C PRO A 230 3.47 12.43 -10.82
N PHE A 231 2.41 13.00 -11.39
CA PHE A 231 1.51 13.87 -10.64
C PHE A 231 0.74 13.07 -9.59
N VAL A 232 0.73 13.57 -8.36
CA VAL A 232 -0.16 13.08 -7.30
C VAL A 232 -1.45 13.87 -7.26
N GLN A 233 -1.40 15.15 -7.65
CA GLN A 233 -2.58 16.02 -7.81
C GLN A 233 -2.42 16.81 -9.10
N LEU A 234 -3.48 16.93 -9.88
CA LEU A 234 -3.52 17.77 -11.08
C LEU A 234 -4.95 18.24 -11.33
N VAL A 235 -5.11 19.51 -11.64
CA VAL A 235 -6.38 20.12 -12.03
C VAL A 235 -6.14 21.14 -13.13
N SER A 236 -7.03 21.15 -14.14
CA SER A 236 -7.03 22.16 -15.18
C SER A 236 -7.94 23.32 -14.82
N GLY A 237 -7.42 24.51 -14.98
CA GLY A 237 -8.16 25.76 -14.98
C GLY A 237 -8.27 26.34 -16.40
N VAL A 238 -8.64 27.58 -16.48
CA VAL A 238 -8.65 28.40 -17.72
C VAL A 238 -8.03 29.74 -17.38
N VAL A 239 -7.03 30.15 -18.09
CA VAL A 239 -6.21 31.35 -17.93
C VAL A 239 -5.14 31.23 -16.84
N TRP A 240 -3.91 31.25 -17.27
CA TRP A 240 -2.76 31.45 -16.41
C TRP A 240 -2.62 32.94 -16.07
N LEU A 241 -2.98 33.29 -14.84
CA LEU A 241 -3.09 34.66 -14.37
C LEU A 241 -1.72 35.31 -14.16
N LEU A 242 -0.85 34.64 -13.40
CA LEU A 242 0.49 35.11 -13.07
C LEU A 242 1.52 34.05 -13.38
N ARG A 243 2.62 34.47 -14.00
CA ARG A 243 3.81 33.70 -14.23
C ARG A 243 5.02 34.48 -13.74
N ASP A 244 5.79 33.88 -12.83
CA ASP A 244 7.00 34.48 -12.22
C ASP A 244 6.75 35.90 -11.67
N GLY A 245 5.58 36.11 -11.05
CA GLY A 245 5.18 37.37 -10.46
C GLY A 245 4.66 38.41 -11.45
N GLU A 246 4.56 38.09 -12.74
CA GLU A 246 4.09 38.99 -13.78
C GLU A 246 2.77 38.50 -14.40
N LEU A 247 1.95 39.48 -14.91
CA LEU A 247 0.69 39.16 -15.55
C LEU A 247 0.92 38.37 -16.84
N TYR A 248 0.24 37.21 -16.97
CA TYR A 248 0.41 36.28 -18.09
C TYR A 248 -0.85 36.10 -18.97
N ILE A 249 -1.89 36.88 -18.75
CA ILE A 249 -3.22 36.72 -19.38
C ILE A 249 -3.16 36.84 -20.91
N ASN A 250 -2.37 37.78 -21.45
CA ASN A 250 -2.25 37.94 -22.90
C ASN A 250 -1.64 36.70 -23.58
N GLN A 251 -0.61 36.15 -22.99
CA GLN A 251 0.06 34.94 -23.45
C GLN A 251 -0.86 33.72 -23.31
N SER A 252 -1.56 33.65 -22.19
CA SER A 252 -2.55 32.59 -21.89
C SER A 252 -3.67 32.60 -22.94
N ARG A 253 -4.22 33.78 -23.25
CA ARG A 253 -5.22 33.99 -24.30
C ARG A 253 -4.75 33.52 -25.69
N ALA A 254 -3.45 33.60 -25.98
CA ALA A 254 -2.86 33.13 -27.23
C ALA A 254 -2.58 31.63 -27.27
N ALA A 255 -2.41 30.98 -26.11
CA ALA A 255 -2.01 29.59 -25.96
C ALA A 255 -3.17 28.61 -25.72
N GLU A 256 -4.24 29.07 -25.05
CA GLU A 256 -5.30 28.18 -24.57
C GLU A 256 -6.42 27.95 -25.59
N CYS A 257 -7.08 26.83 -25.45
CA CYS A 257 -8.26 26.45 -26.21
C CYS A 257 -9.47 27.23 -25.76
N GLY A 258 -10.14 27.94 -26.68
CA GLY A 258 -11.33 28.75 -26.41
C GLY A 258 -12.59 27.93 -26.10
N ASP A 259 -12.60 26.64 -26.47
CA ASP A 259 -13.79 25.78 -26.33
C ASP A 259 -13.97 25.23 -24.90
N THR A 260 -13.03 25.48 -24.00
CA THR A 260 -13.06 24.96 -22.61
C THR A 260 -13.87 25.83 -21.65
N GLN A 261 -14.45 26.94 -22.13
CA GLN A 261 -15.32 27.82 -21.35
C GLN A 261 -16.65 28.09 -22.07
N SER A 262 -17.74 28.15 -21.32
CA SER A 262 -19.10 28.32 -21.86
C SER A 262 -19.65 29.76 -21.82
N THR A 263 -18.81 30.72 -21.39
CA THR A 263 -19.28 32.12 -21.16
C THR A 263 -19.33 32.99 -22.42
N GLY A 264 -19.15 32.39 -23.59
CA GLY A 264 -19.10 33.07 -24.88
C GLY A 264 -17.67 33.13 -25.42
N THR A 265 -17.24 34.30 -25.96
CA THR A 265 -15.87 34.43 -26.47
C THR A 265 -14.85 34.43 -25.30
N PHE A 266 -13.63 33.99 -25.57
CA PHE A 266 -12.55 34.04 -24.59
C PHE A 266 -12.28 35.45 -24.05
N ASP A 267 -12.46 36.47 -24.91
CA ASP A 267 -12.38 37.88 -24.51
C ASP A 267 -13.47 38.28 -23.53
N LYS A 268 -14.72 37.84 -23.75
CA LYS A 268 -15.80 38.05 -22.80
C LYS A 268 -15.51 37.38 -21.47
N PHE A 269 -15.00 36.16 -21.51
CA PHE A 269 -14.64 35.38 -20.31
C PHE A 269 -13.58 36.09 -19.44
N ILE A 270 -12.54 36.67 -20.07
CA ILE A 270 -11.48 37.39 -19.37
C ILE A 270 -11.98 38.69 -18.75
N ASN A 271 -12.84 39.44 -19.48
CA ASN A 271 -13.24 40.78 -19.12
C ASN A 271 -14.49 40.83 -18.23
N VAL A 272 -15.33 39.78 -18.23
CA VAL A 272 -16.55 39.78 -17.41
C VAL A 272 -16.21 39.79 -15.93
N ILE A 273 -16.85 40.70 -15.19
CA ILE A 273 -16.81 40.71 -13.73
C ILE A 273 -17.64 39.56 -13.18
N SER A 274 -17.12 38.83 -12.24
CA SER A 274 -17.76 37.64 -11.66
C SER A 274 -17.14 37.28 -10.32
N ALA A 275 -17.73 36.29 -9.61
CA ALA A 275 -17.01 35.55 -8.59
C ALA A 275 -15.86 34.79 -9.26
N ARG A 276 -14.70 34.79 -8.65
CA ARG A 276 -13.50 34.14 -9.20
C ARG A 276 -12.79 33.32 -8.15
N THR A 277 -12.22 32.21 -8.58
CA THR A 277 -11.36 31.39 -7.74
C THR A 277 -10.04 31.14 -8.45
N ALA A 278 -8.99 31.02 -7.67
CA ALA A 278 -7.65 30.76 -8.18
C ALA A 278 -6.86 29.85 -7.24
N VAL A 279 -5.87 29.21 -7.83
CA VAL A 279 -4.82 28.49 -7.09
C VAL A 279 -3.47 29.03 -7.54
N GLY A 280 -2.60 29.30 -6.58
CA GLY A 280 -1.27 29.82 -6.83
C GLY A 280 -0.33 29.50 -5.70
N HIS A 281 0.86 30.10 -5.71
CA HIS A 281 1.82 29.98 -4.62
C HIS A 281 2.53 31.27 -4.34
N ASP A 282 3.01 31.40 -3.10
CA ASP A 282 3.87 32.49 -2.70
C ASP A 282 5.36 32.14 -2.88
N ARG A 283 6.24 33.09 -2.57
CA ARG A 283 7.70 32.93 -2.68
C ARG A 283 8.26 31.84 -1.78
N GLN A 284 7.57 31.51 -0.69
CA GLN A 284 7.96 30.45 0.25
C GLN A 284 7.51 29.05 -0.21
N GLY A 285 6.82 28.94 -1.33
CA GLY A 285 6.29 27.67 -1.83
C GLY A 285 5.03 27.21 -1.07
N ARG A 286 4.39 28.08 -0.28
CA ARG A 286 3.08 27.79 0.29
C ARG A 286 2.03 27.87 -0.81
N LEU A 287 1.20 26.84 -0.89
CA LEU A 287 0.06 26.86 -1.79
C LEU A 287 -0.97 27.88 -1.29
N VAL A 288 -1.54 28.64 -2.21
CA VAL A 288 -2.53 29.69 -1.90
C VAL A 288 -3.79 29.43 -2.70
N LEU A 289 -4.91 29.21 -2.00
CA LEU A 289 -6.24 29.20 -2.61
C LEU A 289 -6.85 30.59 -2.42
N VAL A 290 -7.44 31.10 -3.47
CA VAL A 290 -8.06 32.43 -3.47
C VAL A 290 -9.50 32.33 -3.94
N HIS A 291 -10.38 32.94 -3.18
CA HIS A 291 -11.79 33.06 -3.48
C HIS A 291 -12.19 34.54 -3.43
N VAL A 292 -12.76 35.06 -4.51
CA VAL A 292 -13.33 36.39 -4.58
C VAL A 292 -14.84 36.29 -4.82
N ASP A 293 -15.61 36.83 -3.91
CA ASP A 293 -17.08 36.88 -4.02
C ASP A 293 -17.53 37.72 -5.20
N GLY A 294 -18.59 37.29 -5.84
CA GLY A 294 -19.12 38.01 -6.97
C GLY A 294 -20.45 37.48 -7.50
N GLN A 295 -20.88 38.04 -8.58
CA GLN A 295 -22.03 37.60 -9.38
C GLN A 295 -21.77 38.05 -10.82
N THR A 296 -21.85 37.11 -11.75
CA THR A 296 -21.54 37.36 -13.16
C THR A 296 -22.30 38.61 -13.70
N GLU A 297 -21.57 39.49 -14.37
CA GLU A 297 -22.02 40.76 -14.94
C GLU A 297 -22.49 41.82 -13.92
N SER A 298 -22.49 41.54 -12.63
CA SER A 298 -23.00 42.45 -11.59
C SER A 298 -21.92 42.89 -10.59
N ARG A 299 -21.17 41.98 -10.01
CA ARG A 299 -20.14 42.27 -9.00
C ARG A 299 -19.03 41.21 -9.01
N GLY A 300 -17.95 41.50 -8.35
CA GLY A 300 -16.75 40.64 -8.34
C GLY A 300 -15.61 41.24 -9.15
N VAL A 301 -14.81 40.43 -9.81
CA VAL A 301 -13.63 40.89 -10.54
C VAL A 301 -13.54 40.28 -11.93
N SER A 302 -12.95 41.01 -12.89
CA SER A 302 -12.44 40.47 -14.14
C SER A 302 -11.17 39.65 -13.86
N LEU A 303 -10.69 38.88 -14.85
CA LEU A 303 -9.41 38.14 -14.67
C LEU A 303 -8.21 39.10 -14.65
N TRP A 304 -8.28 40.24 -15.31
CA TRP A 304 -7.27 41.30 -15.20
C TRP A 304 -7.17 41.85 -13.79
N GLU A 305 -8.30 42.26 -13.23
CA GLU A 305 -8.39 42.77 -11.87
C GLU A 305 -7.93 41.71 -10.84
N MET A 306 -8.30 40.46 -11.08
CA MET A 306 -7.87 39.32 -10.25
C MET A 306 -6.36 39.15 -10.28
N ALA A 307 -5.75 39.08 -11.47
CA ALA A 307 -4.32 38.91 -11.63
C ALA A 307 -3.51 40.03 -11.01
N GLU A 308 -3.93 41.29 -11.26
CA GLU A 308 -3.28 42.46 -10.65
C GLU A 308 -3.36 42.42 -9.11
N PHE A 309 -4.55 42.06 -8.58
CA PHE A 309 -4.72 41.89 -7.15
C PHE A 309 -3.82 40.81 -6.55
N LEU A 310 -3.72 39.62 -7.21
CA LEU A 310 -2.86 38.53 -6.78
C LEU A 310 -1.38 38.91 -6.84
N LYS A 311 -0.95 39.64 -7.86
CA LYS A 311 0.40 40.19 -7.97
C LYS A 311 0.74 41.11 -6.78
N GLN A 312 -0.20 42.01 -6.43
CA GLN A 312 -0.06 42.92 -5.27
C GLN A 312 0.02 42.14 -3.93
N GLN A 313 -0.62 40.96 -3.85
CA GLN A 313 -0.52 40.09 -2.68
C GLN A 313 0.76 39.22 -2.66
N GLY A 314 1.63 39.33 -3.67
CA GLY A 314 2.92 38.66 -3.73
C GLY A 314 2.87 37.20 -4.19
N LEU A 315 1.84 36.79 -4.91
CA LEU A 315 1.82 35.49 -5.57
C LEU A 315 2.80 35.47 -6.75
N ILE A 316 3.41 34.33 -6.98
CA ILE A 316 4.41 34.14 -8.01
C ILE A 316 3.81 33.49 -9.25
N ASN A 317 3.20 32.31 -9.10
CA ASN A 317 2.40 31.70 -10.17
C ASN A 317 0.96 31.51 -9.67
N ALA A 318 0.00 31.71 -10.56
CA ALA A 318 -1.41 31.52 -10.25
C ALA A 318 -2.22 31.23 -11.52
N ILE A 319 -3.12 30.26 -11.45
CA ILE A 319 -4.11 29.97 -12.48
C ILE A 319 -5.51 30.26 -11.98
N ASN A 320 -6.40 30.66 -12.90
CA ASN A 320 -7.81 30.80 -12.59
C ASN A 320 -8.49 29.42 -12.65
N LEU A 321 -9.28 29.12 -11.64
CA LEU A 321 -10.16 27.95 -11.56
C LEU A 321 -11.59 28.34 -11.99
N ASP A 322 -12.54 27.38 -11.89
CA ASP A 322 -13.92 27.66 -12.24
C ASP A 322 -14.51 28.74 -11.33
N GLY A 323 -15.31 29.62 -11.91
CA GLY A 323 -15.83 30.81 -11.22
C GLY A 323 -17.34 30.94 -11.36
N GLY A 324 -17.81 32.18 -11.26
CA GLY A 324 -19.26 32.48 -11.39
C GLY A 324 -20.10 31.71 -10.38
N GLY A 325 -21.12 31.01 -10.87
CA GLY A 325 -22.01 30.18 -10.05
C GLY A 325 -21.34 29.02 -9.32
N SER A 326 -20.19 28.55 -9.85
CA SER A 326 -19.44 27.47 -9.25
C SER A 326 -18.57 27.90 -8.06
N ALA A 327 -18.26 29.20 -7.96
CA ALA A 327 -17.40 29.73 -6.90
C ALA A 327 -17.98 29.46 -5.51
N THR A 328 -17.38 28.53 -4.81
CA THR A 328 -17.83 28.07 -3.50
C THR A 328 -16.64 27.81 -2.59
N LEU A 329 -16.70 28.30 -1.37
CA LEU A 329 -15.72 28.07 -0.31
C LEU A 329 -16.41 27.47 0.90
N VAL A 330 -15.85 26.36 1.40
CA VAL A 330 -16.32 25.65 2.59
C VAL A 330 -15.19 25.59 3.61
N LEU A 331 -15.46 26.00 4.83
CA LEU A 331 -14.53 25.95 5.96
C LEU A 331 -15.08 24.99 7.02
N ASN A 332 -14.33 23.96 7.37
CA ASN A 332 -14.73 22.95 8.37
C ASN A 332 -16.17 22.41 8.13
N GLY A 333 -16.48 22.12 6.87
CA GLY A 333 -17.80 21.60 6.48
C GLY A 333 -18.94 22.63 6.40
N THR A 334 -18.65 23.92 6.62
CA THR A 334 -19.63 25.00 6.57
C THR A 334 -19.35 25.94 5.40
N LEU A 335 -20.39 26.31 4.65
CA LEU A 335 -20.30 27.27 3.57
C LEU A 335 -19.82 28.63 4.11
N ALA A 336 -18.74 29.16 3.55
CA ALA A 336 -18.07 30.36 4.04
C ALA A 336 -18.23 31.58 3.12
N ASN A 337 -18.65 31.41 1.86
CA ASN A 337 -18.88 32.47 0.92
C ASN A 337 -20.37 32.68 0.69
N TYR A 338 -20.71 33.82 0.03
CA TYR A 338 -22.06 34.08 -0.42
C TYR A 338 -22.24 33.57 -1.86
N PRO A 339 -23.06 32.51 -2.08
CA PRO A 339 -23.24 31.94 -3.41
C PRO A 339 -23.71 32.93 -4.46
N SER A 340 -23.22 32.83 -5.67
CA SER A 340 -23.60 33.73 -6.76
C SER A 340 -24.93 33.38 -7.42
N GLU A 341 -25.43 32.16 -7.29
CA GLU A 341 -26.66 31.69 -7.91
C GLU A 341 -27.86 31.70 -6.95
N HIS A 342 -29.04 31.87 -7.51
CA HIS A 342 -30.27 31.64 -6.78
C HIS A 342 -30.57 30.15 -6.62
N CYS A 343 -31.22 29.80 -5.53
CA CYS A 343 -31.69 28.43 -5.33
C CYS A 343 -32.78 28.08 -6.35
N SER A 344 -32.79 26.85 -6.85
CA SER A 344 -33.81 26.39 -7.80
C SER A 344 -35.20 26.26 -7.20
N PHE A 345 -35.31 26.07 -5.89
CA PHE A 345 -36.57 25.93 -5.17
C PHE A 345 -37.14 27.24 -4.68
N ASP A 346 -36.32 28.28 -4.48
CA ASP A 346 -36.73 29.60 -4.06
C ASP A 346 -35.68 30.64 -4.48
N SER A 347 -36.02 31.49 -5.42
CA SER A 347 -35.15 32.54 -5.96
C SER A 347 -34.78 33.64 -4.95
N MET A 348 -35.43 33.66 -3.79
CA MET A 348 -35.11 34.58 -2.71
C MET A 348 -33.77 34.21 -2.02
N TRP A 349 -33.43 32.94 -2.05
CA TRP A 349 -32.21 32.39 -1.44
C TRP A 349 -31.11 32.15 -2.46
N ARG A 350 -29.88 32.08 -1.96
CA ARG A 350 -28.69 31.72 -2.74
C ARG A 350 -28.19 30.34 -2.34
N CYS A 351 -27.91 29.52 -3.34
CA CYS A 351 -27.42 28.15 -3.16
C CYS A 351 -26.11 27.91 -3.92
N PRO A 352 -25.20 27.12 -3.36
CA PRO A 352 -24.01 26.66 -4.11
C PRO A 352 -24.43 25.72 -5.24
N ARG A 353 -23.79 25.88 -6.39
CA ARG A 353 -23.98 25.00 -7.55
C ARG A 353 -23.39 23.63 -7.30
N SER A 354 -24.01 22.57 -7.84
CA SER A 354 -23.37 21.27 -8.00
C SER A 354 -22.35 21.32 -9.13
N ILE A 355 -21.12 21.02 -8.82
CA ILE A 355 -19.93 21.17 -9.67
C ILE A 355 -19.21 19.82 -9.91
N SER A 356 -18.11 19.84 -10.65
CA SER A 356 -17.27 18.68 -10.89
C SER A 356 -16.23 18.49 -9.78
N THR A 357 -14.99 18.91 -10.00
CA THR A 357 -13.89 18.69 -9.07
C THR A 357 -13.86 19.72 -7.93
N VAL A 358 -13.33 19.30 -6.80
CA VAL A 358 -13.13 20.13 -5.61
C VAL A 358 -11.66 20.08 -5.22
N VAL A 359 -11.07 21.22 -4.89
CA VAL A 359 -9.77 21.30 -4.23
C VAL A 359 -9.96 21.32 -2.71
N CYS A 360 -9.31 20.41 -2.03
CA CYS A 360 -9.49 20.11 -0.62
C CYS A 360 -8.18 20.24 0.14
N VAL A 361 -8.21 20.98 1.25
CA VAL A 361 -7.14 21.00 2.23
C VAL A 361 -7.58 20.17 3.43
N HIS A 362 -6.76 19.22 3.84
CA HIS A 362 -7.08 18.25 4.89
C HIS A 362 -5.87 18.00 5.78
N GLU A 363 -6.08 17.39 6.92
CA GLU A 363 -4.96 16.90 7.74
C GLU A 363 -4.13 15.89 6.94
N PRO A 364 -2.81 15.85 7.17
CA PRO A 364 -1.96 14.86 6.51
C PRO A 364 -2.48 13.45 6.76
N GLY A 365 -2.53 12.64 5.73
CA GLY A 365 -2.82 11.22 5.84
C GLY A 365 -1.62 10.42 6.31
N CYS A 366 -1.85 9.22 6.81
CA CYS A 366 -0.82 8.24 7.12
C CYS A 366 -0.62 7.29 5.93
N ASP A 367 0.52 6.66 5.89
CA ASP A 367 0.82 5.60 4.94
C ASP A 367 1.30 4.36 5.71
N PRO A 368 0.50 3.29 5.72
CA PRO A 368 -0.86 3.15 5.17
C PRO A 368 -1.93 3.95 5.96
N PRO A 369 -3.06 4.31 5.33
CA PRO A 369 -4.08 5.16 5.95
C PRO A 369 -4.71 4.61 7.24
N ASP A 370 -4.75 3.30 7.36
CA ASP A 370 -5.29 2.56 8.50
C ASP A 370 -4.22 2.22 9.55
N CYS A 371 -2.97 2.71 9.39
CA CYS A 371 -1.85 2.38 10.26
C CYS A 371 -1.70 0.86 10.45
N SER A 372 -1.81 0.10 9.36
CA SER A 372 -1.76 -1.38 9.32
C SER A 372 -2.82 -2.06 10.21
N GLY A 373 -3.90 -1.37 10.54
CA GLY A 373 -4.94 -1.84 11.45
C GLY A 373 -4.54 -1.83 12.94
N HIS A 374 -3.36 -1.32 13.28
CA HIS A 374 -2.79 -1.36 14.63
C HIS A 374 -2.60 0.03 15.26
N GLY A 375 -3.13 1.08 14.62
CA GLY A 375 -3.00 2.45 15.11
C GLY A 375 -4.10 3.37 14.60
N LEU A 376 -4.08 4.60 15.10
CA LEU A 376 -4.89 5.71 14.62
C LEU A 376 -4.00 6.70 13.89
N CYS A 377 -4.45 7.16 12.73
CA CYS A 377 -3.77 8.24 12.02
C CYS A 377 -4.10 9.59 12.68
N GLU A 378 -3.09 10.26 13.22
CA GLU A 378 -3.19 11.59 13.81
C GLU A 378 -2.18 12.53 13.14
N ALA A 379 -2.65 13.52 12.40
CA ALA A 379 -1.82 14.53 11.73
C ALA A 379 -0.64 13.92 10.92
N GLY A 380 -0.91 12.88 10.13
CA GLY A 380 0.08 12.23 9.28
C GLY A 380 1.05 11.29 9.98
N ARG A 381 0.77 10.95 11.23
CA ARG A 381 1.55 9.98 12.00
C ARG A 381 0.64 8.92 12.58
N CYS A 382 1.06 7.69 12.47
CA CYS A 382 0.35 6.61 13.13
C CYS A 382 0.67 6.62 14.62
N ARG A 383 -0.40 6.68 15.43
CA ARG A 383 -0.35 6.44 16.86
C ARG A 383 -0.83 5.03 17.12
N CYS A 384 0.10 4.18 17.54
CA CYS A 384 -0.19 2.76 17.72
C CYS A 384 -1.11 2.52 18.92
N HIS A 385 -2.05 1.57 18.79
CA HIS A 385 -3.05 1.23 19.82
C HIS A 385 -2.43 0.57 21.05
N SER A 386 -1.31 -0.14 20.88
CA SER A 386 -0.62 -0.87 21.93
C SER A 386 0.86 -0.46 21.96
N PRO A 387 1.49 -0.44 23.13
CA PRO A 387 2.92 -0.14 23.26
C PRO A 387 3.82 -1.20 22.61
N PHE A 388 3.24 -2.32 22.20
CA PHE A 388 3.95 -3.42 21.52
C PHE A 388 3.95 -3.30 20.00
N TRP A 389 3.19 -2.35 19.45
CA TRP A 389 3.27 -1.97 18.05
C TRP A 389 4.16 -0.75 17.87
N ALA A 390 5.08 -0.82 16.94
CA ALA A 390 6.06 0.21 16.63
C ALA A 390 6.19 0.44 15.12
N GLY A 391 7.07 1.38 14.76
CA GLY A 391 7.27 1.78 13.38
C GLY A 391 6.33 2.92 12.95
N PRO A 392 6.64 3.57 11.84
CA PRO A 392 5.87 4.71 11.34
C PRO A 392 4.45 4.31 10.88
N ALA A 393 4.26 3.03 10.58
CA ALA A 393 2.99 2.44 10.14
C ALA A 393 2.34 1.53 11.20
N CYS A 394 2.89 1.42 12.40
CA CYS A 394 2.48 0.45 13.42
C CYS A 394 2.46 -1.01 12.90
N ASP A 395 3.39 -1.36 12.05
CA ASP A 395 3.49 -2.63 11.32
C ASP A 395 4.53 -3.60 11.90
N THR A 396 5.29 -3.15 12.91
CA THR A 396 6.34 -3.92 13.56
C THR A 396 6.02 -4.15 15.02
N LEU A 397 6.31 -5.37 15.52
CA LEU A 397 6.21 -5.68 16.93
C LEU A 397 7.51 -5.29 17.63
N ASP A 398 7.41 -4.55 18.73
CA ASP A 398 8.51 -4.14 19.58
C ASP A 398 8.20 -4.46 21.05
N CYS A 399 8.88 -5.45 21.59
CA CYS A 399 8.83 -5.80 23.01
C CYS A 399 10.02 -5.24 23.79
N GLY A 400 10.60 -4.14 23.32
CA GLY A 400 11.73 -3.47 23.95
C GLY A 400 13.09 -4.06 23.58
N PRO A 401 14.19 -3.45 24.07
CA PRO A 401 15.55 -3.75 23.64
C PRO A 401 16.01 -5.18 24.00
N ALA A 402 15.37 -5.79 24.98
CA ALA A 402 15.66 -7.17 25.37
C ALA A 402 14.93 -8.21 24.53
N ASN A 403 14.00 -7.81 23.66
CA ASN A 403 13.18 -8.68 22.81
C ASN A 403 12.77 -9.97 23.53
N CYS A 404 11.97 -9.83 24.61
CA CYS A 404 11.53 -10.93 25.48
C CYS A 404 12.71 -11.74 26.09
N SER A 405 13.86 -11.09 26.28
CA SER A 405 15.09 -11.68 26.84
C SER A 405 15.59 -12.92 26.10
N LEU A 406 15.22 -13.06 24.82
CA LEU A 406 15.46 -14.27 23.99
C LEU A 406 14.88 -15.55 24.61
N ARG A 407 13.85 -15.41 25.45
CA ARG A 407 13.17 -16.49 26.18
C ARG A 407 11.66 -16.44 25.97
N GLY A 408 11.26 -15.97 24.81
CA GLY A 408 9.87 -15.83 24.40
C GLY A 408 9.73 -15.14 23.05
N VAL A 409 8.50 -15.04 22.58
CA VAL A 409 8.13 -14.41 21.31
C VAL A 409 7.34 -13.12 21.60
N CYS A 410 7.73 -12.05 20.91
CA CYS A 410 7.00 -10.79 20.96
C CYS A 410 5.65 -10.94 20.26
N SER A 411 4.58 -10.49 20.91
CA SER A 411 3.22 -10.51 20.39
C SER A 411 2.52 -9.16 20.60
N ALA A 412 1.37 -8.97 19.97
CA ALA A 412 0.53 -7.79 20.14
C ALA A 412 0.08 -7.52 21.60
N ALA A 413 0.10 -8.55 22.44
CA ALA A 413 -0.25 -8.47 23.87
C ALA A 413 0.98 -8.40 24.80
N GLY A 414 2.19 -8.39 24.23
CA GLY A 414 3.46 -8.43 24.96
C GLY A 414 4.22 -9.72 24.74
N CYS A 415 5.19 -9.99 25.62
CA CYS A 415 6.00 -11.20 25.55
C CYS A 415 5.21 -12.45 25.90
N LEU A 416 5.19 -13.41 24.97
CA LEU A 416 4.76 -14.79 25.23
C LEU A 416 5.99 -15.59 25.62
N CYS A 417 6.16 -15.86 26.91
CA CYS A 417 7.35 -16.50 27.44
C CYS A 417 7.41 -18.00 27.07
N ASP A 418 8.62 -18.45 26.77
CA ASP A 418 8.92 -19.85 26.60
C ASP A 418 8.68 -20.64 27.91
N ALA A 419 8.54 -21.95 27.78
CA ALA A 419 8.37 -22.81 28.93
C ALA A 419 9.54 -22.64 29.94
N GLY A 420 9.20 -22.53 31.20
CA GLY A 420 10.14 -22.28 32.27
C GLY A 420 10.39 -20.81 32.61
N TRP A 421 9.78 -19.88 31.85
CA TRP A 421 9.97 -18.44 32.03
C TRP A 421 8.64 -17.70 32.20
N THR A 422 8.70 -16.57 32.92
CA THR A 422 7.56 -15.69 33.20
C THR A 422 8.01 -14.23 33.36
N GLY A 423 7.07 -13.34 33.66
CA GLY A 423 7.32 -11.90 33.77
C GLY A 423 7.06 -11.15 32.47
N SER A 424 6.98 -9.83 32.53
CA SER A 424 6.66 -8.97 31.37
C SER A 424 7.68 -9.07 30.23
N ASN A 425 8.93 -9.39 30.55
CA ASN A 425 10.05 -9.51 29.60
C ASN A 425 10.67 -10.93 29.60
N CYS A 426 9.99 -11.94 30.16
CA CYS A 426 10.48 -13.32 30.26
C CYS A 426 11.84 -13.44 30.97
N THR A 427 12.10 -12.57 31.95
CA THR A 427 13.36 -12.57 32.73
C THR A 427 13.30 -13.46 33.97
N GLU A 428 12.11 -13.78 34.42
CA GLU A 428 11.86 -14.53 35.65
C GLU A 428 11.71 -16.01 35.34
N ALA A 429 12.45 -16.87 36.05
CA ALA A 429 12.21 -18.28 35.98
C ALA A 429 10.91 -18.65 36.74
N CYS A 430 10.29 -19.75 36.36
CA CYS A 430 9.15 -20.27 37.09
C CYS A 430 9.46 -20.47 38.57
N ALA A 431 8.55 -20.03 39.43
CA ALA A 431 8.65 -20.25 40.85
C ALA A 431 8.67 -21.77 41.16
N PRO A 432 9.40 -22.20 42.18
CA PRO A 432 9.43 -23.59 42.58
C PRO A 432 8.03 -24.19 42.71
N GLY A 433 7.81 -25.34 42.11
CA GLY A 433 6.50 -26.01 42.07
C GLY A 433 5.61 -25.61 40.89
N SER A 434 6.10 -24.77 39.96
CA SER A 434 5.42 -24.42 38.72
C SER A 434 6.31 -24.70 37.52
N PHE A 435 5.71 -25.01 36.37
CA PHE A 435 6.45 -25.30 35.13
C PHE A 435 5.63 -24.99 33.88
N GLY A 436 6.24 -25.13 32.72
CA GLY A 436 5.59 -24.99 31.43
C GLY A 436 5.52 -23.55 30.95
N GLN A 437 4.76 -23.33 29.89
CA GLN A 437 4.59 -22.02 29.28
C GLN A 437 3.92 -21.04 30.27
N ALA A 438 4.53 -19.87 30.43
CA ALA A 438 4.10 -18.87 31.40
C ALA A 438 3.90 -19.43 32.83
N CYS A 439 4.59 -20.51 33.19
CA CYS A 439 4.52 -21.16 34.51
C CYS A 439 3.09 -21.57 34.93
N SER A 440 2.25 -21.89 33.95
CA SER A 440 0.82 -22.14 34.16
C SER A 440 0.50 -23.50 34.78
N GLN A 441 1.47 -24.42 34.79
CA GLN A 441 1.29 -25.78 35.28
C GLN A 441 1.90 -25.95 36.65
N ARG A 442 1.33 -26.87 37.46
CA ARG A 442 1.81 -27.17 38.79
C ARG A 442 2.54 -28.52 38.84
N CYS A 443 3.72 -28.54 39.45
CA CYS A 443 4.46 -29.76 39.69
C CYS A 443 3.74 -30.66 40.71
N ARG A 444 3.82 -31.97 40.49
CA ARG A 444 3.23 -32.98 41.40
C ARG A 444 4.30 -33.78 42.11
N CYS A 445 5.49 -33.21 42.23
CA CYS A 445 6.62 -33.89 42.84
C CYS A 445 6.44 -34.08 44.35
N GLN A 446 6.82 -35.24 44.86
CA GLN A 446 6.72 -35.63 46.27
C GLN A 446 8.10 -35.63 46.96
N HIS A 447 8.10 -35.82 48.26
CA HIS A 447 9.31 -35.95 49.09
C HIS A 447 10.29 -34.76 48.93
N GLY A 448 9.75 -33.54 48.77
CA GLY A 448 10.55 -32.32 48.65
C GLY A 448 11.42 -32.26 47.40
N SER A 449 11.11 -33.08 46.40
CA SER A 449 11.83 -33.07 45.13
C SER A 449 11.61 -31.79 44.33
N SER A 450 12.63 -31.30 43.67
CA SER A 450 12.55 -30.19 42.73
C SER A 450 11.97 -30.63 41.39
N CYS A 451 11.27 -29.73 40.72
CA CYS A 451 10.80 -30.02 39.38
C CYS A 451 11.50 -29.13 38.33
N ASP A 452 11.70 -29.69 37.17
CA ASP A 452 12.20 -28.98 36.01
C ASP A 452 11.19 -27.89 35.59
N PRO A 453 11.60 -26.62 35.45
CA PRO A 453 10.69 -25.52 35.15
C PRO A 453 10.15 -25.58 33.72
N VAL A 454 10.74 -26.35 32.82
CA VAL A 454 10.30 -26.44 31.41
C VAL A 454 9.27 -27.56 31.24
N HIS A 455 9.62 -28.78 31.71
CA HIS A 455 8.85 -29.98 31.43
C HIS A 455 8.08 -30.50 32.65
N GLY A 456 8.34 -29.98 33.84
CA GLY A 456 7.73 -30.44 35.08
C GLY A 456 8.25 -31.81 35.57
N ALA A 457 9.35 -32.29 35.00
CA ALA A 457 9.95 -33.55 35.42
C ALA A 457 10.53 -33.43 36.82
N CYS A 458 10.17 -34.36 37.68
CA CYS A 458 10.65 -34.38 39.06
C CYS A 458 12.09 -34.90 39.14
N SER A 459 12.95 -34.17 39.84
CA SER A 459 14.31 -34.62 40.19
C SER A 459 14.25 -35.30 41.56
N CYS A 460 14.18 -36.63 41.57
CA CYS A 460 13.98 -37.37 42.80
C CYS A 460 15.23 -37.31 43.68
N PRO A 461 15.04 -36.97 44.98
CA PRO A 461 16.12 -37.06 45.95
C PRO A 461 16.57 -38.49 46.17
N ALA A 462 17.67 -38.65 46.89
CA ALA A 462 18.16 -39.98 47.24
C ALA A 462 17.08 -40.77 48.01
N GLY A 463 16.93 -42.03 47.69
CA GLY A 463 15.96 -42.90 48.30
C GLY A 463 14.62 -43.03 47.58
N PHE A 464 14.37 -42.19 46.57
CA PHE A 464 13.06 -42.15 45.87
C PHE A 464 13.20 -42.21 44.35
N TYR A 465 12.18 -42.79 43.69
CA TYR A 465 12.04 -42.84 42.24
C TYR A 465 10.57 -42.75 41.80
N GLY A 466 10.34 -42.74 40.52
CA GLY A 466 9.01 -42.57 39.92
C GLY A 466 8.83 -41.24 39.25
N ALA A 467 7.74 -41.05 38.50
CA ALA A 467 7.47 -39.84 37.71
C ALA A 467 7.27 -38.60 38.58
N SER A 468 6.74 -38.80 39.79
CA SER A 468 6.53 -37.78 40.82
C SER A 468 7.35 -38.10 42.10
N CYS A 469 8.31 -38.95 42.01
CA CYS A 469 9.14 -39.43 43.14
C CYS A 469 8.30 -40.12 44.23
N GLU A 470 7.24 -40.80 43.85
CA GLU A 470 6.25 -41.42 44.71
C GLU A 470 6.67 -42.76 45.33
N HIS A 471 7.73 -43.35 44.81
CA HIS A 471 8.18 -44.67 45.22
C HIS A 471 9.53 -44.62 45.95
N GLU A 472 9.67 -45.39 47.02
CA GLU A 472 10.98 -45.61 47.64
C GLU A 472 11.83 -46.55 46.80
N CYS A 473 13.15 -46.44 46.89
CA CYS A 473 14.07 -47.29 46.15
C CYS A 473 13.83 -48.78 46.44
N PRO A 474 13.73 -49.61 45.40
CA PRO A 474 13.62 -51.05 45.61
C PRO A 474 14.88 -51.62 46.27
N PRO A 475 14.71 -52.67 47.04
CA PRO A 475 15.85 -53.31 47.70
C PRO A 475 17.03 -53.62 46.76
N GLY A 476 18.22 -53.23 47.11
CA GLY A 476 19.42 -53.37 46.29
C GLY A 476 19.75 -52.16 45.41
N TRP A 477 18.98 -51.08 45.51
CA TRP A 477 19.19 -49.83 44.82
C TRP A 477 19.18 -48.64 45.79
N PHE A 478 19.98 -47.62 45.48
CA PHE A 478 20.07 -46.42 46.30
C PHE A 478 20.37 -45.16 45.48
N GLY A 479 20.36 -44.01 46.17
CA GLY A 479 20.76 -42.74 45.64
C GLY A 479 19.65 -42.02 44.85
N PRO A 480 19.96 -40.86 44.22
CA PRO A 480 18.98 -40.09 43.50
C PRO A 480 18.35 -40.90 42.36
N SER A 481 17.02 -40.92 42.33
CA SER A 481 16.22 -41.70 41.35
C SER A 481 16.58 -43.20 41.33
N CYS A 482 17.16 -43.73 42.41
CA CYS A 482 17.54 -45.15 42.58
C CYS A 482 18.43 -45.67 41.45
N ARG A 483 19.38 -44.91 40.99
CA ARG A 483 20.23 -45.25 39.83
C ARG A 483 21.46 -46.09 40.22
N SER A 484 21.82 -46.13 41.49
CA SER A 484 22.99 -46.82 42.00
C SER A 484 22.62 -48.18 42.59
N ARG A 485 23.45 -49.22 42.36
CA ARG A 485 23.26 -50.54 42.97
C ARG A 485 24.04 -50.63 44.26
N CYS A 486 23.46 -51.27 45.28
CA CYS A 486 24.13 -51.57 46.50
C CYS A 486 25.35 -52.54 46.24
N ALA A 487 26.48 -52.24 46.84
CA ALA A 487 27.69 -53.04 46.75
C ALA A 487 27.99 -53.75 48.10
N CYS A 488 26.93 -54.28 48.76
CA CYS A 488 27.07 -54.96 50.06
C CYS A 488 27.38 -56.45 49.90
N ASP A 489 28.15 -57.00 50.82
CA ASP A 489 28.50 -58.43 50.86
C ASP A 489 27.20 -59.26 50.98
N HIS A 490 27.20 -60.40 50.31
CA HIS A 490 26.08 -61.35 50.27
C HIS A 490 24.76 -60.81 49.70
N SER A 491 24.85 -59.80 48.82
CA SER A 491 23.67 -59.18 48.20
C SER A 491 22.68 -58.59 49.21
N CYS A 492 23.15 -58.12 50.35
CA CYS A 492 22.34 -57.48 51.37
C CYS A 492 21.78 -56.12 50.83
N PRO A 493 20.56 -55.74 51.16
CA PRO A 493 20.03 -54.41 50.85
C PRO A 493 20.84 -53.35 51.60
N CYS A 494 21.12 -52.24 50.95
CA CYS A 494 21.77 -51.06 51.52
C CYS A 494 20.71 -50.00 51.89
N ASP A 495 21.13 -49.00 52.61
CA ASP A 495 20.31 -47.80 52.87
C ASP A 495 19.93 -47.13 51.57
N PRO A 496 18.63 -46.88 51.32
CA PRO A 496 18.16 -46.38 50.04
C PRO A 496 18.61 -44.94 49.74
N GLU A 497 18.99 -44.15 50.72
CA GLU A 497 19.49 -42.80 50.51
C GLU A 497 21.00 -42.78 50.26
N SER A 498 21.76 -43.35 51.16
CA SER A 498 23.24 -43.25 51.18
C SER A 498 23.98 -44.42 50.55
N GLY A 499 23.30 -45.54 50.32
CA GLY A 499 23.96 -46.80 49.85
C GLY A 499 24.80 -47.48 50.91
N SER A 500 24.72 -47.06 52.17
CA SER A 500 25.48 -47.61 53.26
C SER A 500 25.05 -49.03 53.56
N CYS A 501 26.01 -49.95 53.65
CA CYS A 501 25.77 -51.33 54.04
C CYS A 501 25.63 -51.52 55.57
N ASN A 502 25.95 -50.49 56.37
CA ASN A 502 25.91 -50.54 57.83
C ASN A 502 24.52 -49.97 58.28
N ILE A 503 23.49 -50.79 58.16
CA ILE A 503 22.14 -50.44 58.61
C ILE A 503 22.03 -50.82 60.10
N SER A 504 22.74 -50.11 60.96
CA SER A 504 22.57 -50.21 62.38
C SER A 504 21.65 -49.08 62.84
N GLN A 505 20.42 -49.38 63.02
CA GLN A 505 19.45 -48.89 63.99
C GLN A 505 18.07 -48.51 63.37
N HIS A 506 17.10 -49.16 64.01
CA HIS A 506 15.66 -48.86 64.17
C HIS A 506 14.71 -49.54 63.19
N GLY A 507 13.85 -50.39 63.77
CA GLY A 507 12.48 -50.79 63.33
C GLY A 507 12.22 -51.17 61.85
N ALA A 508 12.80 -50.46 60.94
CA ALA A 508 12.72 -50.67 59.49
C ALA A 508 13.49 -51.88 58.98
N LEU A 509 14.53 -52.32 59.68
CA LEU A 509 15.36 -53.48 59.31
C LEU A 509 14.55 -54.78 59.27
N GLN A 510 13.62 -54.98 60.21
CA GLN A 510 12.83 -56.20 60.27
C GLN A 510 11.80 -56.27 59.12
N GLN A 511 11.29 -55.14 58.71
CA GLN A 511 10.39 -55.01 57.54
C GLN A 511 11.21 -55.20 56.24
N LEU A 512 12.39 -54.62 56.15
CA LEU A 512 13.33 -54.78 55.04
C LEU A 512 13.85 -56.20 54.85
N LEU A 513 14.20 -56.90 55.93
CA LEU A 513 14.55 -58.29 55.92
C LEU A 513 13.42 -59.23 55.56
N HIS A 514 12.19 -58.90 55.96
CA HIS A 514 11.00 -59.65 55.57
C HIS A 514 10.69 -59.45 54.08
N THR A 515 10.83 -58.22 53.56
CA THR A 515 10.64 -57.89 52.16
C THR A 515 11.76 -58.47 51.29
N ALA A 516 13.00 -58.43 51.74
CA ALA A 516 14.17 -59.06 51.04
C ALA A 516 14.04 -60.59 50.99
N GLY A 517 13.56 -61.21 52.06
CA GLY A 517 13.29 -62.65 52.08
C GLY A 517 12.16 -63.04 51.12
N GLN A 518 11.09 -62.21 51.04
CA GLN A 518 10.02 -62.38 50.05
C GLN A 518 10.49 -62.13 48.63
N CYS A 519 11.43 -61.20 48.42
CA CYS A 519 12.00 -60.89 47.12
C CYS A 519 12.87 -62.03 46.57
N LEU A 520 13.73 -62.64 47.39
CA LEU A 520 14.49 -63.79 46.99
C LEU A 520 13.61 -65.02 46.70
N ALA A 521 12.56 -65.22 47.49
CA ALA A 521 11.58 -66.31 47.26
C ALA A 521 10.69 -66.03 46.02
N SER A 522 10.44 -64.77 45.65
CA SER A 522 9.69 -64.44 44.46
C SER A 522 10.58 -64.46 43.19
N GLN A 523 11.88 -64.20 43.33
CA GLN A 523 12.84 -64.25 42.22
C GLN A 523 13.09 -65.68 41.78
N GLU A 524 13.14 -66.62 42.72
CA GLU A 524 13.22 -68.04 42.40
C GLU A 524 11.94 -68.56 41.73
N ARG A 525 10.78 -68.14 42.20
CA ARG A 525 9.51 -68.48 41.54
C ARG A 525 9.28 -67.79 40.20
N SER A 526 9.94 -66.70 39.93
CA SER A 526 9.81 -65.98 38.67
C SER A 526 10.68 -66.55 37.54
N LYS A 527 11.76 -67.21 37.91
CA LYS A 527 12.63 -67.96 36.95
C LYS A 527 11.90 -69.09 36.26
N ASP A 528 10.93 -69.71 36.96
CA ASP A 528 10.14 -70.82 36.39
C ASP A 528 8.94 -70.43 35.54
N LYS A 529 8.64 -69.18 35.41
CA LYS A 529 7.39 -68.74 34.71
C LYS A 529 7.62 -68.00 33.42
N PHE A 530 8.82 -67.77 32.96
CA PHE A 530 9.05 -66.99 31.76
C PHE A 530 9.82 -67.65 30.62
N PHE A 531 9.79 -68.99 30.60
CA PHE A 531 10.21 -69.72 29.40
C PHE A 531 9.01 -70.42 28.78
N LEU A 532 8.49 -69.85 27.71
CA LEU A 532 7.63 -70.58 26.80
C LEU A 532 8.38 -71.80 26.31
N SER A 533 7.83 -73.02 26.49
CA SER A 533 8.43 -74.26 26.05
C SER A 533 8.81 -74.19 24.55
N GLU A 534 9.87 -74.84 24.14
CA GLU A 534 10.33 -74.93 22.75
C GLU A 534 9.20 -75.31 21.79
N SER A 535 8.25 -76.13 22.25
CA SER A 535 7.03 -76.48 21.49
C SER A 535 6.07 -75.31 21.22
N SER A 536 6.03 -74.34 22.15
CA SER A 536 5.18 -73.12 21.95
C SER A 536 5.79 -72.14 20.97
N TRP A 537 7.12 -72.02 20.93
CA TRP A 537 7.85 -71.25 19.92
C TRP A 537 7.77 -71.87 18.54
N LEU A 538 7.85 -73.18 18.42
CA LEU A 538 7.71 -73.90 17.17
C LEU A 538 6.27 -73.84 16.62
N SER A 539 5.26 -73.88 17.46
CA SER A 539 3.87 -73.73 17.04
C SER A 539 3.55 -72.29 16.61
N LEU A 540 4.09 -71.27 17.30
CA LEU A 540 3.87 -69.86 16.90
C LEU A 540 4.60 -69.50 15.60
N SER A 541 5.84 -70.01 15.43
CA SER A 541 6.61 -69.77 14.20
C SER A 541 6.03 -70.52 13.01
N SER A 542 5.49 -71.73 13.19
CA SER A 542 4.83 -72.48 12.14
C SER A 542 3.49 -71.85 11.72
N ALA A 543 2.73 -71.31 12.68
CA ALA A 543 1.48 -70.57 12.39
C ALA A 543 1.77 -69.27 11.60
N LEU A 544 2.82 -68.50 11.98
CA LEU A 544 3.23 -67.33 11.23
C LEU A 544 3.74 -67.64 9.82
N ALA A 545 4.51 -68.72 9.66
CA ALA A 545 4.98 -69.18 8.37
C ALA A 545 3.79 -69.59 7.45
N LEU A 546 2.79 -70.26 8.01
CA LEU A 546 1.59 -70.66 7.29
C LEU A 546 0.77 -69.44 6.82
N LEU A 547 0.65 -68.43 7.68
CA LEU A 547 -0.03 -67.16 7.34
C LEU A 547 0.71 -66.38 6.24
N LEU A 548 2.04 -66.37 6.26
CA LEU A 548 2.86 -65.77 5.21
C LEU A 548 2.68 -66.48 3.85
N VAL A 549 2.67 -67.85 3.87
CA VAL A 549 2.44 -68.63 2.66
C VAL A 549 1.03 -68.38 2.10
N LEU A 550 0.02 -68.33 2.95
CA LEU A 550 -1.37 -68.04 2.52
C LEU A 550 -1.50 -66.61 1.96
N SER A 551 -0.83 -65.66 2.55
CA SER A 551 -0.76 -64.27 2.07
C SER A 551 -0.06 -64.21 0.70
N ALA A 552 1.03 -64.92 0.52
CA ALA A 552 1.77 -64.97 -0.74
C ALA A 552 0.93 -65.63 -1.84
N LEU A 553 0.24 -66.73 -1.53
CA LEU A 553 -0.67 -67.42 -2.47
C LEU A 553 -1.87 -66.53 -2.83
N GLY A 554 -2.41 -65.78 -1.87
CA GLY A 554 -3.46 -64.79 -2.09
C GLY A 554 -3.02 -63.68 -3.07
N ASN A 555 -1.82 -63.14 -2.86
CA ASN A 555 -1.24 -62.12 -3.73
C ASN A 555 -0.94 -62.66 -5.14
N VAL A 556 -0.46 -63.90 -5.27
CA VAL A 556 -0.26 -64.54 -6.57
C VAL A 556 -1.62 -64.77 -7.26
N GLY A 557 -2.63 -65.19 -6.49
CA GLY A 557 -3.99 -65.36 -7.01
C GLY A 557 -4.59 -64.05 -7.57
N LEU A 558 -4.39 -62.94 -6.85
CA LEU A 558 -4.82 -61.60 -7.29
C LEU A 558 -4.06 -61.16 -8.55
N LEU A 559 -2.77 -61.44 -8.64
CA LEU A 559 -1.95 -61.10 -9.82
C LEU A 559 -2.35 -61.92 -11.04
N LEU A 560 -2.70 -63.21 -10.86
CA LEU A 560 -3.20 -64.05 -11.93
C LEU A 560 -4.60 -63.64 -12.37
N GLN A 561 -5.46 -63.26 -11.45
CA GLN A 561 -6.80 -62.73 -11.75
C GLN A 561 -6.73 -61.41 -12.51
N GLY A 562 -5.75 -60.52 -12.16
CA GLY A 562 -5.46 -59.30 -12.88
C GLY A 562 -5.01 -59.54 -14.32
N ARG A 563 -4.15 -60.57 -14.53
CA ARG A 563 -3.72 -60.95 -15.88
C ARG A 563 -4.84 -61.55 -16.75
N TRP A 564 -5.79 -62.28 -16.15
CA TRP A 564 -6.93 -62.84 -16.86
C TRP A 564 -8.00 -61.79 -17.26
N ARG A 565 -8.10 -60.73 -16.47
CA ARG A 565 -8.95 -59.57 -16.85
C ARG A 565 -8.33 -58.76 -18.00
N GLN A 566 -7.01 -58.61 -18.02
CA GLN A 566 -6.30 -57.86 -19.05
C GLN A 566 -6.31 -58.60 -20.43
N HIS A 567 -6.51 -59.93 -20.44
CA HIS A 567 -6.58 -60.72 -21.68
C HIS A 567 -8.01 -60.79 -22.29
N ARG A 568 -9.03 -60.35 -21.58
CA ARG A 568 -10.42 -60.35 -22.04
C ARG A 568 -10.82 -59.03 -22.69
N ASP A 569 -10.14 -57.93 -22.38
CA ASP A 569 -10.46 -56.61 -22.93
C ASP A 569 -9.68 -56.24 -24.20
N TYR A 570 -8.90 -57.19 -24.77
CA TYR A 570 -8.12 -56.94 -25.98
C TYR A 570 -8.74 -57.49 -27.25
N ARG A 571 -10.04 -57.86 -27.24
CA ARG A 571 -10.68 -58.47 -28.45
C ARG A 571 -11.84 -57.67 -29.01
N ASP A 572 -12.14 -56.49 -28.50
CA ASP A 572 -13.24 -55.68 -29.03
C ASP A 572 -12.88 -54.18 -29.07
N TYR A 573 -11.91 -53.80 -29.90
CA TYR A 573 -11.88 -52.46 -30.47
C TYR A 573 -11.05 -52.45 -31.76
N GLY A 574 -11.68 -52.91 -32.83
CA GLY A 574 -11.30 -52.59 -34.18
C GLY A 574 -12.16 -51.41 -34.66
N ASN A 575 -11.53 -50.49 -35.29
CA ASN A 575 -12.07 -49.38 -36.07
C ASN A 575 -12.48 -48.10 -35.31
N TYR A 576 -11.57 -47.15 -35.18
CA TYR A 576 -11.90 -45.78 -35.49
C TYR A 576 -10.73 -45.05 -36.20
N ARG A 577 -11.08 -44.47 -37.32
CA ARG A 577 -10.30 -43.76 -38.33
C ARG A 577 -10.03 -42.32 -37.85
N TYR A 578 -8.81 -41.90 -37.97
CA TYR A 578 -8.39 -40.49 -37.78
C TYR A 578 -9.06 -39.57 -38.81
N LEU A 579 -9.55 -38.39 -38.35
CA LEU A 579 -9.75 -37.20 -39.15
C LEU A 579 -9.20 -35.96 -38.41
N PRO A 580 -8.57 -35.04 -39.13
CA PRO A 580 -7.78 -33.97 -38.51
C PRO A 580 -8.59 -32.72 -38.18
N LEU A 581 -8.09 -31.99 -37.20
CA LEU A 581 -8.51 -30.65 -36.78
C LEU A 581 -8.44 -29.64 -37.92
N ARG A 582 -9.48 -28.84 -38.05
CA ARG A 582 -9.42 -27.51 -38.66
C ARG A 582 -10.32 -26.55 -37.90
N ASP A 583 -9.74 -25.40 -37.65
CA ASP A 583 -10.31 -24.21 -37.06
C ASP A 583 -11.73 -23.87 -37.50
N ILE A 584 -12.47 -23.17 -36.62
CA ILE A 584 -13.15 -21.92 -36.96
C ILE A 584 -13.91 -21.38 -35.73
N ASN A 585 -13.78 -20.08 -35.55
CA ASN A 585 -14.45 -19.12 -34.68
C ASN A 585 -15.98 -19.19 -34.68
N GLY A 586 -16.56 -18.69 -33.60
CA GLY A 586 -17.77 -17.86 -33.72
C GLY A 586 -18.95 -18.26 -32.84
N ASP A 587 -19.22 -17.39 -31.91
CA ASP A 587 -20.53 -16.96 -31.40
C ASP A 587 -21.48 -17.89 -30.61
N SER A 588 -21.74 -17.35 -29.42
CA SER A 588 -22.90 -17.61 -28.55
C SER A 588 -24.25 -17.48 -29.30
N PRO A 589 -25.45 -17.80 -28.77
CA PRO A 589 -25.84 -17.88 -27.37
C PRO A 589 -26.96 -18.93 -27.03
N HIS A 590 -27.39 -18.85 -25.76
CA HIS A 590 -28.66 -19.34 -25.18
C HIS A 590 -28.68 -20.65 -24.37
N SER A 591 -28.90 -20.42 -23.13
CA SER A 591 -29.61 -21.25 -22.14
C SER A 591 -30.91 -21.85 -22.68
N PRO A 592 -31.55 -22.92 -22.15
CA PRO A 592 -31.90 -23.04 -20.74
C PRO A 592 -32.05 -24.49 -20.15
N THR A 593 -32.22 -24.52 -18.83
CA THR A 593 -33.06 -25.37 -17.99
C THR A 593 -32.71 -26.82 -17.66
N SER A 594 -32.61 -27.00 -16.38
CA SER A 594 -33.41 -27.85 -15.46
C SER A 594 -32.98 -29.29 -15.15
N ALA A 595 -33.13 -29.54 -13.90
CA ALA A 595 -33.50 -30.72 -13.12
C ALA A 595 -32.38 -31.28 -12.25
N ALA A 596 -32.41 -31.00 -10.97
CA ALA A 596 -33.14 -31.65 -9.87
C ALA A 596 -32.53 -33.00 -9.46
N TRP A 597 -32.27 -33.12 -8.17
CA TRP A 597 -32.64 -34.20 -7.22
C TRP A 597 -31.99 -33.90 -5.87
N HIS A 598 -32.79 -33.49 -4.90
CA HIS A 598 -33.24 -34.19 -3.66
C HIS A 598 -32.14 -34.77 -2.77
N HIS A 599 -32.07 -34.61 -1.47
CA HIS A 599 -32.90 -34.51 -0.30
C HIS A 599 -31.93 -34.46 0.90
N LYS A 600 -32.12 -33.94 2.03
CA LYS A 600 -33.12 -33.99 3.09
C LYS A 600 -32.66 -33.09 4.26
N HIS A 601 -33.57 -32.26 4.76
CA HIS A 601 -34.12 -32.13 6.09
C HIS A 601 -33.24 -32.25 7.34
N LEU A 602 -33.34 -31.19 8.16
CA LEU A 602 -34.02 -31.09 9.44
C LEU A 602 -33.79 -29.69 10.04
N GLN A 603 -34.84 -28.85 10.07
CA GLN A 603 -35.69 -28.46 11.22
C GLN A 603 -35.07 -27.42 12.16
N GLU A 604 -35.69 -26.24 12.06
CA GLU A 604 -35.83 -25.21 13.10
C GLU A 604 -36.61 -25.72 14.32
N PRO A 605 -36.60 -24.97 15.42
CA PRO A 605 -37.78 -24.14 15.65
C PRO A 605 -37.52 -22.71 16.19
N GLU A 606 -38.47 -21.86 15.81
CA GLU A 606 -38.91 -20.58 16.36
C GLU A 606 -38.92 -20.49 17.91
N ASP A 607 -38.70 -19.30 18.45
CA ASP A 607 -39.76 -18.42 18.95
C ASP A 607 -39.26 -17.22 19.76
N THR A 608 -39.82 -16.07 19.41
CA THR A 608 -40.48 -15.02 20.17
C THR A 608 -39.73 -13.93 20.93
N GLN A 609 -40.12 -12.73 20.50
CA GLN A 609 -40.55 -11.54 21.29
C GLN A 609 -39.54 -10.50 21.79
N GLU A 610 -39.68 -9.33 21.12
CA GLU A 610 -39.48 -8.00 21.71
C GLU A 610 -40.32 -7.79 23.01
N PRO A 611 -39.97 -6.83 23.86
CA PRO A 611 -40.65 -5.55 23.75
C PRO A 611 -39.80 -4.28 23.97
N GLU A 612 -40.43 -3.20 23.50
CA GLU A 612 -40.16 -1.78 23.61
C GLU A 612 -39.93 -1.23 25.04
N ASP A 613 -39.44 0.04 24.99
CA ASP A 613 -39.56 1.15 25.94
C ASP A 613 -38.55 1.29 27.10
N THR A 614 -37.73 2.25 27.02
CA THR A 614 -37.80 3.66 27.48
C THR A 614 -36.61 4.47 26.95
#